data_dc1c7e11b4a15cfa6d3b50d0ed6c7994
#
_entry.id   dc1c7e11b4a15cfa6d3b50d0ed6c7994
#
_cell.length_a   1.000
_cell.length_b   1.000
_cell.length_c   1.000
_cell.angle_alpha   90.00
_cell.angle_beta   90.00
_cell.angle_gamma   90.00
#
_symmetry.space_group_name_H-M   'P 1'
#
loop_
_entity.id
_entity.type
_entity.pdbx_description
1 polymer ?
#
loop_
_entity_poly.entity_id
_entity_poly.type
_entity_poly.pdbx_seq_one_letter_code
_entity_poly.pdbx_strand_id
1 'polypeptide(L)'
;MNGIQKINRRKCLLTLLFSAAVVICVCVGVVMNLTTLHDENFDHMGIQTFCMFTVNSNIFMGIAMFLTLPYTVDGLRNGYFRLPDWLVQLLFVSATALTLTFLVSLFILSPVKGFVLIFTGSRFFLHGLCPILAIIVFCFVLKDTHLSFASTFLSLIPVFIYACIYFMMVEVVGQWPDFYGFLTRIPAWISLAGFLPITFAIATLLRILHNKACKRYRAQARKHYLDAFEAEDTRGMIIHMAARNSKKDTTGNIVIPYQVLRMLLSGGESEENFEEYCILYMKECLKHELYQE
;
A
#
# COMPACT_ATOMS: atom_id res chain seq x y z
N MET A 1 -9.57 -5.11 -27.54
CA MET A 1 -9.16 -4.65 -26.17
C MET A 1 -7.75 -4.12 -26.33
N ASN A 2 -7.60 -2.80 -26.22
CA ASN A 2 -6.34 -2.11 -26.51
C ASN A 2 -5.28 -2.44 -25.45
N GLY A 3 -4.00 -2.34 -25.79
CA GLY A 3 -2.89 -2.74 -24.90
C GLY A 3 -2.95 -2.07 -23.53
N ILE A 4 -3.39 -0.81 -23.44
CA ILE A 4 -3.53 -0.02 -22.22
C ILE A 4 -4.65 -0.58 -21.33
N GLN A 5 -5.81 -0.93 -21.87
CA GLN A 5 -6.90 -1.56 -21.13
C GLN A 5 -6.48 -2.92 -20.56
N LYS A 6 -5.67 -3.67 -21.30
CA LYS A 6 -5.11 -4.96 -20.86
C LYS A 6 -4.17 -4.80 -19.66
N ILE A 7 -3.32 -3.76 -19.66
CA ILE A 7 -2.37 -3.45 -18.58
C ILE A 7 -3.15 -3.07 -17.32
N ASN A 8 -4.12 -2.17 -17.43
CA ASN A 8 -4.95 -1.75 -16.29
C ASN A 8 -5.76 -2.91 -15.71
N ARG A 9 -6.41 -3.71 -16.55
CA ARG A 9 -7.17 -4.88 -16.10
C ARG A 9 -6.30 -5.89 -15.36
N ARG A 10 -5.10 -6.17 -15.87
CA ARG A 10 -4.14 -7.06 -15.19
C ARG A 10 -3.74 -6.52 -13.82
N LYS A 11 -3.48 -5.22 -13.74
CA LYS A 11 -3.13 -4.55 -12.48
C LYS A 11 -4.29 -4.61 -11.48
N CYS A 12 -5.52 -4.31 -11.92
CA CYS A 12 -6.72 -4.43 -11.07
C CYS A 12 -6.89 -5.86 -10.54
N LEU A 13 -6.77 -6.88 -11.41
CA LEU A 13 -6.89 -8.28 -11.01
C LEU A 13 -5.81 -8.67 -10.00
N LEU A 14 -4.56 -8.28 -10.23
CA LEU A 14 -3.49 -8.55 -9.28
C LEU A 14 -3.75 -7.85 -7.94
N THR A 15 -4.14 -6.57 -7.96
CA THR A 15 -4.48 -5.84 -6.72
C THR A 15 -5.64 -6.52 -5.99
N LEU A 16 -6.70 -6.91 -6.70
CA LEU A 16 -7.84 -7.60 -6.12
C LEU A 16 -7.44 -8.93 -5.45
N LEU A 17 -6.71 -9.76 -6.19
CA LEU A 17 -6.28 -11.07 -5.69
C LEU A 17 -5.38 -10.95 -4.45
N PHE A 18 -4.39 -10.08 -4.50
CA PHE A 18 -3.48 -9.89 -3.38
C PHE A 18 -4.16 -9.22 -2.19
N SER A 19 -5.02 -8.21 -2.42
CA SER A 19 -5.76 -7.57 -1.33
C SER A 19 -6.69 -8.57 -0.64
N ALA A 20 -7.42 -9.37 -1.40
CA ALA A 20 -8.25 -10.44 -0.85
C ALA A 20 -7.42 -11.47 -0.08
N ALA A 21 -6.27 -11.89 -0.63
CA ALA A 21 -5.38 -12.84 0.03
C ALA A 21 -4.87 -12.29 1.38
N VAL A 22 -4.42 -11.03 1.43
CA VAL A 22 -3.98 -10.40 2.69
C VAL A 22 -5.12 -10.33 3.69
N VAL A 23 -6.31 -9.88 3.28
CA VAL A 23 -7.49 -9.80 4.17
C VAL A 23 -7.83 -11.19 4.74
N ILE A 24 -7.89 -12.21 3.89
CA ILE A 24 -8.18 -13.59 4.34
C ILE A 24 -7.10 -14.08 5.31
N CYS A 25 -5.82 -13.90 4.99
CA CYS A 25 -4.72 -14.33 5.86
C CYS A 25 -4.76 -13.61 7.22
N VAL A 26 -5.06 -12.32 7.25
CA VAL A 26 -5.22 -11.55 8.50
C VAL A 26 -6.38 -12.11 9.30
N CYS A 27 -7.54 -12.31 8.69
CA CYS A 27 -8.71 -12.88 9.37
C CYS A 27 -8.40 -14.26 9.96
N VAL A 28 -7.80 -15.16 9.16
CA VAL A 28 -7.40 -16.50 9.63
C VAL A 28 -6.42 -16.40 10.78
N GLY A 29 -5.35 -15.62 10.65
CA GLY A 29 -4.34 -15.48 11.70
C GLY A 29 -4.90 -14.89 12.99
N VAL A 30 -5.77 -13.88 12.90
CA VAL A 30 -6.40 -13.27 14.08
C VAL A 30 -7.38 -14.22 14.74
N VAL A 31 -8.25 -14.91 13.97
CA VAL A 31 -9.19 -15.89 14.50
C VAL A 31 -8.46 -17.05 15.19
N MET A 32 -7.39 -17.56 14.57
CA MET A 32 -6.57 -18.60 15.20
C MET A 32 -5.95 -18.12 16.53
N ASN A 33 -5.47 -16.87 16.60
CA ASN A 33 -4.95 -16.31 17.86
C ASN A 33 -6.07 -16.16 18.91
N LEU A 34 -7.23 -15.65 18.54
CA LEU A 34 -8.38 -15.49 19.44
C LEU A 34 -8.86 -16.82 20.04
N THR A 35 -8.72 -17.91 19.27
CA THR A 35 -9.14 -19.26 19.70
C THR A 35 -8.01 -20.08 20.35
N THR A 36 -6.79 -19.53 20.44
CA THR A 36 -5.66 -20.20 21.08
C THR A 36 -5.89 -20.26 22.61
N LEU A 37 -5.94 -21.45 23.16
CA LEU A 37 -6.22 -21.68 24.59
C LEU A 37 -4.97 -21.53 25.47
N HIS A 38 -3.78 -21.82 24.91
CA HIS A 38 -2.50 -21.71 25.62
C HIS A 38 -1.47 -20.96 24.79
N ASP A 39 -0.78 -20.00 25.40
CA ASP A 39 0.35 -19.26 24.84
C ASP A 39 1.44 -19.12 25.89
N GLU A 40 2.69 -18.94 25.50
CA GLU A 40 3.83 -18.79 26.40
C GLU A 40 3.73 -17.61 27.36
N ASN A 41 3.01 -16.58 26.98
CA ASN A 41 2.91 -15.31 27.72
C ASN A 41 1.56 -15.14 28.41
N PHE A 42 0.54 -15.91 28.01
CA PHE A 42 -0.83 -15.77 28.49
C PHE A 42 -1.47 -17.15 28.66
N ASP A 43 -2.18 -17.36 29.77
CA ASP A 43 -2.94 -18.61 30.02
C ASP A 43 -4.00 -18.85 28.94
N HIS A 44 -4.63 -17.77 28.48
CA HIS A 44 -5.57 -17.76 27.35
C HIS A 44 -5.32 -16.53 26.50
N MET A 45 -5.09 -16.72 25.19
CA MET A 45 -4.84 -15.62 24.28
C MET A 45 -6.06 -14.70 24.15
N GLY A 46 -7.21 -15.20 23.73
CA GLY A 46 -8.45 -14.45 23.65
C GLY A 46 -8.27 -12.98 23.24
N ILE A 47 -8.87 -12.07 24.00
CA ILE A 47 -8.81 -10.62 23.76
C ILE A 47 -7.40 -10.03 23.96
N GLN A 48 -6.51 -10.72 24.69
CA GLN A 48 -5.13 -10.29 24.90
C GLN A 48 -4.31 -10.33 23.60
N THR A 49 -4.80 -11.02 22.58
CA THR A 49 -4.30 -10.96 21.20
C THR A 49 -4.06 -9.51 20.72
N PHE A 50 -4.95 -8.60 21.08
CA PHE A 50 -4.86 -7.18 20.67
C PHE A 50 -3.82 -6.36 21.46
N CYS A 51 -3.19 -6.94 22.47
CA CYS A 51 -2.03 -6.32 23.12
C CYS A 51 -0.78 -6.38 22.24
N MET A 52 -0.73 -7.27 21.24
CA MET A 52 0.45 -7.50 20.43
C MET A 52 0.53 -6.58 19.22
N PHE A 53 1.68 -5.93 19.01
CA PHE A 53 1.95 -5.10 17.83
C PHE A 53 1.79 -5.88 16.53
N THR A 54 2.23 -7.13 16.51
CA THR A 54 2.10 -8.03 15.36
C THR A 54 0.66 -8.14 14.89
N VAL A 55 -0.27 -8.37 15.82
CA VAL A 55 -1.69 -8.51 15.49
C VAL A 55 -2.26 -7.18 14.99
N ASN A 56 -1.98 -6.09 15.72
CA ASN A 56 -2.48 -4.77 15.38
C ASN A 56 -1.95 -4.26 14.03
N SER A 57 -0.66 -4.48 13.73
CA SER A 57 -0.08 -4.12 12.44
C SER A 57 -0.67 -4.94 11.27
N ASN A 58 -0.98 -6.21 11.49
CA ASN A 58 -1.67 -7.05 10.51
C ASN A 58 -3.13 -6.60 10.29
N ILE A 59 -3.88 -6.31 11.35
CA ILE A 59 -5.24 -5.77 11.24
C ILE A 59 -5.22 -4.44 10.50
N PHE A 60 -4.29 -3.55 10.81
CA PHE A 60 -4.15 -2.27 10.15
C PHE A 60 -3.91 -2.43 8.63
N MET A 61 -3.03 -3.35 8.24
CA MET A 61 -2.84 -3.70 6.83
C MET A 61 -4.08 -4.36 6.21
N GLY A 62 -4.75 -5.26 6.94
CA GLY A 62 -5.99 -5.90 6.49
C GLY A 62 -7.08 -4.88 6.18
N ILE A 63 -7.28 -3.88 7.05
CA ILE A 63 -8.20 -2.76 6.83
C ILE A 63 -7.78 -1.95 5.61
N ALA A 64 -6.51 -1.57 5.50
CA ALA A 64 -6.01 -0.81 4.36
C ALA A 64 -6.22 -1.56 3.03
N MET A 65 -5.97 -2.87 3.00
CA MET A 65 -6.21 -3.72 1.82
C MET A 65 -7.70 -3.91 1.52
N PHE A 66 -8.54 -4.06 2.55
CA PHE A 66 -9.99 -4.13 2.38
C PHE A 66 -10.54 -2.85 1.71
N LEU A 67 -10.05 -1.68 2.13
CA LEU A 67 -10.43 -0.40 1.55
C LEU A 67 -9.98 -0.23 0.08
N THR A 68 -9.05 -1.07 -0.43
CA THR A 68 -8.70 -1.05 -1.87
C THR A 68 -9.73 -1.77 -2.74
N LEU A 69 -10.53 -2.69 -2.18
CA LEU A 69 -11.44 -3.55 -2.94
C LEU A 69 -12.48 -2.77 -3.76
N PRO A 70 -13.18 -1.75 -3.22
CA PRO A 70 -14.13 -0.96 -4.00
C PRO A 70 -13.49 -0.33 -5.24
N TYR A 71 -12.28 0.24 -5.08
CA TYR A 71 -11.54 0.88 -6.18
C TYR A 71 -11.08 -0.12 -7.23
N THR A 72 -10.71 -1.35 -6.82
CA THR A 72 -10.29 -2.39 -7.76
C THR A 72 -11.47 -2.94 -8.55
N VAL A 73 -12.63 -3.12 -7.90
CA VAL A 73 -13.87 -3.55 -8.57
C VAL A 73 -14.33 -2.48 -9.55
N ASP A 74 -14.30 -1.22 -9.16
CA ASP A 74 -14.63 -0.10 -10.04
C ASP A 74 -13.68 -0.03 -11.24
N GLY A 75 -12.36 -0.20 -11.00
CA GLY A 75 -11.36 -0.26 -12.05
C GLY A 75 -11.55 -1.41 -13.03
N LEU A 76 -12.05 -2.56 -12.59
CA LEU A 76 -12.38 -3.70 -13.46
C LEU A 76 -13.61 -3.41 -14.34
N ARG A 77 -14.59 -2.67 -13.82
CA ARG A 77 -15.81 -2.29 -14.54
C ARG A 77 -15.56 -1.18 -15.56
N ASN A 78 -14.83 -0.15 -15.13
CA ASN A 78 -14.66 1.08 -15.90
C ASN A 78 -13.34 1.12 -16.71
N GLY A 79 -12.47 0.10 -16.56
CA GLY A 79 -11.19 0.00 -17.28
C GLY A 79 -10.11 0.96 -16.77
N TYR A 80 -10.39 1.73 -15.72
CA TYR A 80 -9.45 2.65 -15.10
C TYR A 80 -9.29 2.39 -13.62
N PHE A 81 -8.05 2.29 -13.14
CA PHE A 81 -7.73 2.01 -11.75
C PHE A 81 -6.71 2.98 -11.18
N ARG A 82 -7.12 3.70 -10.16
CA ARG A 82 -6.24 4.52 -9.33
C ARG A 82 -6.73 4.54 -7.90
N LEU A 83 -5.83 4.40 -6.95
CA LEU A 83 -6.12 4.58 -5.53
C LEU A 83 -5.99 6.06 -5.15
N PRO A 84 -6.82 6.57 -4.22
CA PRO A 84 -6.65 7.90 -3.65
C PRO A 84 -5.35 7.96 -2.84
N ASP A 85 -4.72 9.14 -2.80
CA ASP A 85 -3.39 9.32 -2.21
C ASP A 85 -3.37 9.02 -0.70
N TRP A 86 -4.47 9.33 0.01
CA TRP A 86 -4.62 8.99 1.42
C TRP A 86 -4.59 7.46 1.65
N LEU A 87 -5.17 6.67 0.75
CA LEU A 87 -5.19 5.22 0.87
C LEU A 87 -3.81 4.63 0.53
N VAL A 88 -3.10 5.18 -0.44
CA VAL A 88 -1.70 4.80 -0.72
C VAL A 88 -0.81 5.14 0.47
N GLN A 89 -1.04 6.29 1.12
CA GLN A 89 -0.33 6.66 2.35
C GLN A 89 -0.66 5.69 3.50
N LEU A 90 -1.92 5.29 3.68
CA LEU A 90 -2.34 4.31 4.68
C LEU A 90 -1.67 2.95 4.44
N LEU A 91 -1.64 2.49 3.19
CA LEU A 91 -0.96 1.26 2.78
C LEU A 91 0.55 1.33 3.03
N PHE A 92 1.17 2.48 2.81
CA PHE A 92 2.59 2.68 3.10
C PHE A 92 2.89 2.58 4.60
N VAL A 93 2.10 3.27 5.42
CA VAL A 93 2.26 3.27 6.88
C VAL A 93 2.07 1.86 7.44
N SER A 94 1.02 1.15 6.99
CA SER A 94 0.75 -0.22 7.44
C SER A 94 1.79 -1.22 6.92
N ALA A 95 2.27 -1.07 5.67
CA ALA A 95 3.35 -1.91 5.13
C ALA A 95 4.66 -1.73 5.90
N THR A 96 4.97 -0.49 6.34
CA THR A 96 6.15 -0.21 7.17
C THR A 96 6.05 -0.91 8.53
N ALA A 97 4.92 -0.76 9.22
CA ALA A 97 4.67 -1.41 10.50
C ALA A 97 4.76 -2.94 10.40
N LEU A 98 4.18 -3.49 9.34
CA LEU A 98 4.16 -4.93 9.10
C LEU A 98 5.55 -5.47 8.70
N THR A 99 6.35 -4.70 7.94
CA THR A 99 7.73 -5.05 7.62
C THR A 99 8.60 -5.05 8.88
N LEU A 100 8.40 -4.10 9.80
CA LEU A 100 9.06 -4.10 11.10
C LEU A 100 8.72 -5.38 11.87
N THR A 101 7.44 -5.75 11.95
CA THR A 101 6.99 -7.00 12.59
C THR A 101 7.72 -8.21 12.00
N PHE A 102 7.79 -8.32 10.68
CA PHE A 102 8.49 -9.42 10.00
C PHE A 102 9.97 -9.49 10.35
N LEU A 103 10.68 -8.36 10.28
CA LEU A 103 12.11 -8.31 10.58
C LEU A 103 12.41 -8.60 12.06
N VAL A 104 11.60 -8.07 12.98
CA VAL A 104 11.71 -8.39 14.41
C VAL A 104 11.47 -9.88 14.66
N SER A 105 10.44 -10.45 14.04
CA SER A 105 10.14 -11.88 14.16
C SER A 105 11.28 -12.75 13.62
N LEU A 106 11.85 -12.37 12.46
CA LEU A 106 12.89 -13.13 11.80
C LEU A 106 14.25 -13.00 12.50
N PHE A 107 14.68 -11.79 12.85
CA PHE A 107 16.06 -11.53 13.31
C PHE A 107 16.19 -11.41 14.82
N ILE A 108 15.13 -11.13 15.56
CA ILE A 108 15.18 -10.97 17.01
C ILE A 108 14.47 -12.13 17.71
N LEU A 109 13.22 -12.45 17.35
CA LEU A 109 12.45 -13.46 18.07
C LEU A 109 12.84 -14.89 17.66
N SER A 110 13.07 -15.17 16.39
CA SER A 110 13.44 -16.51 15.91
C SER A 110 14.75 -17.05 16.51
N PRO A 111 15.83 -16.26 16.64
CA PRO A 111 17.05 -16.74 17.28
C PRO A 111 16.89 -17.04 18.76
N VAL A 112 15.96 -16.34 19.45
CA VAL A 112 15.75 -16.48 20.90
C VAL A 112 14.77 -17.61 21.23
N LYS A 113 13.63 -17.65 20.49
CA LYS A 113 12.53 -18.58 20.78
C LYS A 113 12.47 -19.80 19.85
N GLY A 114 13.25 -19.81 18.78
CA GLY A 114 13.26 -20.84 17.74
C GLY A 114 12.39 -20.51 16.54
N PHE A 115 12.92 -20.77 15.34
CA PHE A 115 12.29 -20.45 14.07
C PHE A 115 10.90 -21.13 13.91
N VAL A 116 10.83 -22.42 14.25
CA VAL A 116 9.60 -23.21 14.11
C VAL A 116 8.47 -22.58 14.94
N LEU A 117 8.78 -22.19 16.19
CA LEU A 117 7.77 -21.60 17.08
C LEU A 117 7.23 -20.26 16.55
N ILE A 118 8.10 -19.45 15.95
CA ILE A 118 7.75 -18.11 15.45
C ILE A 118 7.02 -18.16 14.11
N PHE A 119 7.16 -19.23 13.33
CA PHE A 119 6.58 -19.34 11.99
C PHE A 119 5.64 -20.55 11.82
N THR A 120 4.96 -20.99 12.88
CA THR A 120 3.92 -22.04 12.82
C THR A 120 2.56 -21.52 13.29
N GLY A 121 1.49 -22.25 12.99
CA GLY A 121 0.13 -21.91 13.40
C GLY A 121 -0.31 -20.53 12.92
N SER A 122 -0.97 -19.76 13.78
CA SER A 122 -1.39 -18.38 13.51
C SER A 122 -0.22 -17.45 13.20
N ARG A 123 0.93 -17.70 13.82
CA ARG A 123 2.16 -16.92 13.65
C ARG A 123 2.71 -17.03 12.23
N PHE A 124 2.51 -18.16 11.53
CA PHE A 124 2.86 -18.28 10.12
C PHE A 124 2.17 -17.22 9.25
N PHE A 125 0.88 -17.00 9.48
CA PHE A 125 0.13 -15.96 8.76
C PHE A 125 0.59 -14.56 9.15
N LEU A 126 0.70 -14.27 10.44
CA LEU A 126 0.90 -12.91 10.96
C LEU A 126 2.37 -12.46 10.91
N HIS A 127 3.34 -13.37 11.04
CA HIS A 127 4.77 -13.04 11.02
C HIS A 127 5.43 -13.28 9.65
N GLY A 128 4.87 -14.15 8.81
CA GLY A 128 5.46 -14.56 7.52
C GLY A 128 4.62 -14.14 6.32
N LEU A 129 3.50 -14.82 6.11
CA LEU A 129 2.75 -14.72 4.87
C LEU A 129 2.17 -13.33 4.61
N CYS A 130 1.46 -12.74 5.59
CA CYS A 130 0.89 -11.39 5.44
C CYS A 130 1.95 -10.31 5.17
N PRO A 131 3.05 -10.21 5.94
CA PRO A 131 4.11 -9.26 5.67
C PRO A 131 4.71 -9.39 4.26
N ILE A 132 5.01 -10.60 3.82
CA ILE A 132 5.58 -10.85 2.50
C ILE A 132 4.61 -10.41 1.40
N LEU A 133 3.33 -10.82 1.49
CA LEU A 133 2.31 -10.39 0.52
C LEU A 133 2.13 -8.88 0.51
N ALA A 134 2.08 -8.24 1.68
CA ALA A 134 1.93 -6.79 1.80
C ALA A 134 3.09 -6.03 1.15
N ILE A 135 4.34 -6.45 1.38
CA ILE A 135 5.53 -5.85 0.76
C ILE A 135 5.47 -5.99 -0.76
N ILE A 136 5.12 -7.19 -1.27
CA ILE A 136 5.00 -7.45 -2.71
C ILE A 136 3.95 -6.54 -3.33
N VAL A 137 2.76 -6.49 -2.75
CA VAL A 137 1.67 -5.65 -3.28
C VAL A 137 2.05 -4.19 -3.26
N PHE A 138 2.53 -3.70 -2.13
CA PHE A 138 2.87 -2.30 -1.98
C PHE A 138 4.01 -1.86 -2.91
N CYS A 139 5.10 -2.62 -2.96
CA CYS A 139 6.28 -2.22 -3.75
C CYS A 139 6.13 -2.48 -5.25
N PHE A 140 5.37 -3.52 -5.66
CA PHE A 140 5.43 -4.01 -7.04
C PHE A 140 4.09 -4.02 -7.79
N VAL A 141 2.96 -3.94 -7.10
CA VAL A 141 1.61 -3.92 -7.71
C VAL A 141 1.03 -2.52 -7.72
N LEU A 142 1.08 -1.80 -6.58
CA LEU A 142 0.51 -0.46 -6.41
C LEU A 142 1.54 0.60 -6.82
N LYS A 143 1.51 1.06 -8.08
CA LYS A 143 2.59 1.88 -8.69
C LYS A 143 2.14 3.25 -9.19
N ASP A 144 1.02 3.78 -8.71
CA ASP A 144 0.44 4.99 -9.32
C ASP A 144 0.86 6.29 -8.67
N THR A 145 1.05 6.27 -7.37
CA THR A 145 1.28 7.47 -6.57
C THR A 145 2.71 7.51 -6.04
N HIS A 146 3.39 8.62 -6.29
CA HIS A 146 4.73 8.85 -5.73
C HIS A 146 4.61 9.29 -4.28
N LEU A 147 5.41 8.68 -3.39
CA LEU A 147 5.46 9.00 -1.97
C LEU A 147 6.50 10.09 -1.69
N SER A 148 6.07 11.13 -0.98
CA SER A 148 6.94 12.22 -0.52
C SER A 148 7.88 11.78 0.60
N PHE A 149 8.90 12.58 0.89
CA PHE A 149 9.77 12.32 2.04
C PHE A 149 9.01 12.44 3.38
N ALA A 150 8.05 13.36 3.48
CA ALA A 150 7.18 13.49 4.65
C ALA A 150 6.40 12.21 4.97
N SER A 151 6.05 11.42 3.97
CA SER A 151 5.41 10.11 4.16
C SER A 151 6.24 9.18 5.05
N THR A 152 7.57 9.26 4.98
CA THR A 152 8.47 8.45 5.81
C THR A 152 8.28 8.74 7.30
N PHE A 153 8.10 10.01 7.68
CA PHE A 153 7.86 10.37 9.08
C PHE A 153 6.47 9.93 9.55
N LEU A 154 5.45 10.03 8.70
CA LEU A 154 4.10 9.56 9.05
C LEU A 154 4.09 8.05 9.38
N SER A 155 4.97 7.27 8.77
CA SER A 155 5.04 5.83 9.03
C SER A 155 5.65 5.47 10.40
N LEU A 156 6.29 6.42 11.10
CA LEU A 156 6.78 6.21 12.46
C LEU A 156 5.67 6.28 13.51
N ILE A 157 4.57 6.98 13.19
CA ILE A 157 3.51 7.29 14.16
C ILE A 157 2.91 6.04 14.81
N PRO A 158 2.47 4.99 14.08
CA PRO A 158 1.89 3.81 14.71
C PRO A 158 2.88 3.06 15.63
N VAL A 159 4.14 3.00 15.24
CA VAL A 159 5.19 2.35 16.03
C VAL A 159 5.46 3.14 17.30
N PHE A 160 5.53 4.47 17.20
CA PHE A 160 5.73 5.34 18.35
C PHE A 160 4.55 5.26 19.33
N ILE A 161 3.32 5.37 18.84
CA ILE A 161 2.11 5.26 19.68
C ILE A 161 2.10 3.90 20.39
N TYR A 162 2.34 2.81 19.64
CA TYR A 162 2.36 1.49 20.25
C TYR A 162 3.47 1.35 21.30
N ALA A 163 4.67 1.85 21.02
CA ALA A 163 5.78 1.80 21.96
C ALA A 163 5.46 2.55 23.27
N CYS A 164 4.81 3.72 23.19
CA CYS A 164 4.34 4.45 24.35
C CYS A 164 3.28 3.66 25.15
N ILE A 165 2.30 3.07 24.47
CA ILE A 165 1.27 2.23 25.10
C ILE A 165 1.92 1.02 25.76
N TYR A 166 2.80 0.32 25.05
CA TYR A 166 3.49 -0.86 25.56
C TYR A 166 4.31 -0.54 26.82
N PHE A 167 5.10 0.54 26.77
CA PHE A 167 5.85 1.01 27.94
C PHE A 167 4.93 1.32 29.14
N MET A 168 3.86 2.07 28.90
CA MET A 168 2.90 2.40 29.96
C MET A 168 2.27 1.16 30.58
N MET A 169 1.86 0.18 29.76
CA MET A 169 1.15 -1.01 30.24
C MET A 169 2.07 -2.01 30.93
N VAL A 170 3.34 -2.10 30.52
CA VAL A 170 4.30 -3.03 31.13
C VAL A 170 4.98 -2.41 32.36
N GLU A 171 5.53 -1.20 32.25
CA GLU A 171 6.38 -0.60 33.30
C GLU A 171 5.59 0.21 34.34
N VAL A 172 4.57 0.95 33.89
CA VAL A 172 3.87 1.90 34.79
C VAL A 172 2.63 1.22 35.41
N VAL A 173 1.79 0.61 34.58
CA VAL A 173 0.54 -0.01 35.03
C VAL A 173 0.74 -1.46 35.49
N GLY A 174 1.72 -2.17 34.91
CA GLY A 174 2.04 -3.55 35.24
C GLY A 174 0.96 -4.58 34.85
N GLN A 175 0.07 -4.21 33.90
CA GLN A 175 -1.00 -5.12 33.44
C GLN A 175 -0.59 -6.04 32.31
N TRP A 176 0.45 -5.68 31.54
CA TRP A 176 0.95 -6.53 30.47
C TRP A 176 2.29 -7.16 30.87
N PRO A 177 2.50 -8.46 30.58
CA PRO A 177 3.83 -9.04 30.67
C PRO A 177 4.74 -8.46 29.57
N ASP A 178 6.04 -8.43 29.81
CA ASP A 178 7.02 -8.07 28.75
C ASP A 178 7.19 -9.22 27.76
N PHE A 179 6.15 -9.50 26.96
CA PHE A 179 6.13 -10.65 26.05
C PHE A 179 7.15 -10.56 24.89
N TYR A 180 7.73 -9.40 24.64
CA TYR A 180 8.86 -9.25 23.70
C TYR A 180 10.20 -9.34 24.39
N GLY A 181 10.27 -9.16 25.71
CA GLY A 181 11.52 -9.12 26.47
C GLY A 181 12.35 -7.86 26.19
N PHE A 182 11.71 -6.78 25.72
CA PHE A 182 12.41 -5.55 25.36
C PHE A 182 12.71 -4.63 26.56
N LEU A 183 11.94 -4.75 27.62
CA LEU A 183 12.05 -3.90 28.80
C LEU A 183 12.84 -4.60 29.92
N THR A 184 12.74 -5.93 30.02
CA THR A 184 13.45 -6.73 31.02
C THR A 184 14.96 -6.86 30.71
N ARG A 185 15.35 -6.81 29.44
CA ARG A 185 16.74 -7.03 28.99
C ARG A 185 17.49 -5.74 28.69
N ILE A 186 16.76 -4.70 28.26
CA ILE A 186 17.33 -3.44 27.78
C ILE A 186 16.47 -2.31 28.34
N PRO A 187 17.07 -1.20 28.82
CA PRO A 187 16.31 -0.03 29.27
C PRO A 187 15.32 0.46 28.19
N ALA A 188 14.08 0.77 28.59
CA ALA A 188 12.99 1.13 27.70
C ALA A 188 13.34 2.23 26.69
N TRP A 189 14.08 3.24 27.10
CA TRP A 189 14.53 4.33 26.23
C TRP A 189 15.50 3.86 25.13
N ILE A 190 16.35 2.86 25.39
CA ILE A 190 17.25 2.27 24.38
C ILE A 190 16.44 1.47 23.38
N SER A 191 15.46 0.69 23.83
CA SER A 191 14.56 -0.04 22.96
C SER A 191 13.80 0.89 22.02
N LEU A 192 13.22 1.98 22.56
CA LEU A 192 12.50 2.99 21.77
C LEU A 192 13.46 3.71 20.80
N ALA A 193 14.64 4.12 21.28
CA ALA A 193 15.66 4.79 20.48
C ALA A 193 16.20 3.89 19.34
N GLY A 194 16.17 2.56 19.51
CA GLY A 194 16.54 1.61 18.46
C GLY A 194 15.42 1.37 17.43
N PHE A 195 14.18 1.22 17.87
CA PHE A 195 13.08 0.90 16.96
C PHE A 195 12.70 2.03 16.01
N LEU A 196 12.77 3.29 16.44
CA LEU A 196 12.43 4.42 15.57
C LEU A 196 13.39 4.59 14.38
N PRO A 197 14.75 4.59 14.55
CA PRO A 197 15.66 4.59 13.42
C PRO A 197 15.52 3.40 12.49
N ILE A 198 15.30 2.20 13.03
CA ILE A 198 15.06 0.99 12.23
C ILE A 198 13.79 1.16 11.40
N THR A 199 12.70 1.63 12.01
CA THR A 199 11.45 1.90 11.30
C THR A 199 11.62 2.96 10.22
N PHE A 200 12.38 4.03 10.50
CA PHE A 200 12.71 5.07 9.52
C PHE A 200 13.50 4.50 8.34
N ALA A 201 14.48 3.64 8.60
CA ALA A 201 15.26 2.97 7.55
C ALA A 201 14.38 2.05 6.68
N ILE A 202 13.49 1.26 7.30
CA ILE A 202 12.51 0.41 6.60
C ILE A 202 11.59 1.28 5.72
N ALA A 203 11.01 2.33 6.29
CA ALA A 203 10.13 3.25 5.58
C ALA A 203 10.85 3.91 4.39
N THR A 204 12.07 4.36 4.60
CA THR A 204 12.90 4.95 3.54
C THR A 204 13.15 3.94 2.41
N LEU A 205 13.52 2.70 2.75
CA LEU A 205 13.75 1.65 1.77
C LEU A 205 12.48 1.32 0.98
N LEU A 206 11.34 1.10 1.66
CA LEU A 206 10.05 0.82 1.01
C LEU A 206 9.63 1.97 0.10
N ARG A 207 9.78 3.23 0.53
CA ARG A 207 9.51 4.41 -0.28
C ARG A 207 10.38 4.46 -1.53
N ILE A 208 11.68 4.21 -1.41
CA ILE A 208 12.60 4.18 -2.55
C ILE A 208 12.22 3.09 -3.55
N LEU A 209 11.93 1.88 -3.06
CA LEU A 209 11.53 0.75 -3.90
C LEU A 209 10.21 1.04 -4.62
N HIS A 210 9.21 1.52 -3.88
CA HIS A 210 7.92 1.91 -4.44
C HIS A 210 8.05 3.02 -5.49
N ASN A 211 8.78 4.10 -5.18
CA ASN A 211 8.97 5.21 -6.11
C ASN A 211 9.74 4.80 -7.37
N LYS A 212 10.74 3.93 -7.25
CA LYS A 212 11.42 3.34 -8.41
C LYS A 212 10.47 2.51 -9.28
N ALA A 213 9.59 1.72 -8.65
CA ALA A 213 8.59 0.94 -9.36
C ALA A 213 7.55 1.85 -10.05
N CYS A 214 7.13 2.95 -9.39
CA CYS A 214 6.27 3.97 -9.99
C CYS A 214 6.94 4.64 -11.21
N LYS A 215 8.20 5.01 -11.10
CA LYS A 215 8.96 5.62 -12.23
C LYS A 215 9.02 4.67 -13.43
N ARG A 216 9.35 3.40 -13.19
CA ARG A 216 9.38 2.37 -14.26
C ARG A 216 8.01 2.15 -14.89
N TYR A 217 6.97 2.07 -14.09
CA TYR A 217 5.60 1.90 -14.58
C TYR A 217 5.14 3.07 -15.44
N ARG A 218 5.43 4.32 -15.02
CA ARG A 218 5.14 5.53 -15.80
C ARG A 218 5.88 5.54 -17.14
N ALA A 219 7.16 5.17 -17.14
CA ALA A 219 7.95 5.09 -18.36
C ALA A 219 7.39 4.05 -19.35
N GLN A 220 6.97 2.87 -18.86
CA GLN A 220 6.32 1.84 -19.68
C GLN A 220 4.96 2.30 -20.20
N ALA A 221 4.13 2.89 -19.34
CA ALA A 221 2.85 3.44 -19.76
C ALA A 221 3.03 4.50 -20.85
N ARG A 222 4.00 5.40 -20.68
CA ARG A 222 4.35 6.42 -21.68
C ARG A 222 4.75 5.82 -23.02
N LYS A 223 5.61 4.79 -23.03
CA LYS A 223 5.97 4.09 -24.27
C LYS A 223 4.73 3.53 -24.97
N HIS A 224 3.85 2.86 -24.23
CA HIS A 224 2.60 2.34 -24.80
C HIS A 224 1.66 3.44 -25.33
N TYR A 225 1.68 4.64 -24.73
CA TYR A 225 0.94 5.78 -25.27
C TYR A 225 1.51 6.28 -26.59
N LEU A 226 2.84 6.36 -26.70
CA LEU A 226 3.49 6.76 -27.94
C LEU A 226 3.25 5.73 -29.04
N ASP A 227 3.40 4.43 -28.71
CA ASP A 227 3.12 3.34 -29.66
C ASP A 227 1.64 3.36 -30.12
N ALA A 228 0.69 3.63 -29.21
CA ALA A 228 -0.74 3.74 -29.56
C ALA A 228 -1.05 5.01 -30.37
N PHE A 229 -0.32 6.09 -30.13
CA PHE A 229 -0.41 7.33 -30.89
C PHE A 229 0.06 7.14 -32.35
N GLU A 230 1.14 6.43 -32.54
CA GLU A 230 1.64 6.07 -33.87
C GLU A 230 0.69 5.11 -34.61
N ALA A 231 -0.06 4.29 -33.86
CA ALA A 231 -1.04 3.34 -34.40
C ALA A 231 -2.47 3.91 -34.56
N GLU A 232 -2.66 5.24 -34.45
CA GLU A 232 -3.95 5.93 -34.56
C GLU A 232 -5.04 5.47 -33.54
N ASP A 233 -4.68 4.81 -32.45
CA ASP A 233 -5.61 4.43 -31.39
C ASP A 233 -5.87 5.60 -30.41
N THR A 234 -6.35 6.72 -30.97
CA THR A 234 -6.52 7.99 -30.26
C THR A 234 -7.55 7.90 -29.13
N ARG A 235 -8.64 7.17 -29.33
CA ARG A 235 -9.75 7.10 -28.35
C ARG A 235 -9.35 6.46 -27.03
N GLY A 236 -8.63 5.34 -27.09
CA GLY A 236 -8.13 4.65 -25.86
C GLY A 236 -7.13 5.52 -25.10
N MET A 237 -6.29 6.26 -25.82
CA MET A 237 -5.32 7.20 -25.29
C MET A 237 -5.96 8.37 -24.57
N ILE A 238 -6.95 9.01 -25.16
CA ILE A 238 -7.67 10.19 -24.60
C ILE A 238 -8.33 9.79 -23.27
N ILE A 239 -9.05 8.67 -23.23
CA ILE A 239 -9.71 8.19 -22.02
C ILE A 239 -8.69 7.98 -20.89
N HIS A 240 -7.55 7.38 -21.19
CA HIS A 240 -6.57 7.08 -20.16
C HIS A 240 -5.82 8.34 -19.68
N MET A 241 -5.49 9.27 -20.55
CA MET A 241 -4.84 10.53 -20.16
C MET A 241 -5.78 11.45 -19.40
N ALA A 242 -7.03 11.56 -19.83
CA ALA A 242 -8.04 12.33 -19.11
C ALA A 242 -8.24 11.79 -17.67
N ALA A 243 -8.31 10.48 -17.53
CA ALA A 243 -8.44 9.84 -16.22
C ALA A 243 -7.19 10.05 -15.34
N ARG A 244 -5.97 10.03 -15.93
CA ARG A 244 -4.71 10.25 -15.21
C ARG A 244 -4.53 11.70 -14.75
N ASN A 245 -4.90 12.66 -15.57
CA ASN A 245 -4.72 14.08 -15.29
C ASN A 245 -5.84 14.69 -14.42
N SER A 246 -6.96 13.96 -14.21
CA SER A 246 -8.12 14.44 -13.47
C SER A 246 -7.88 14.83 -12.01
N LYS A 247 -6.65 14.70 -11.49
CA LYS A 247 -6.30 14.99 -10.09
C LYS A 247 -5.29 16.12 -9.89
N LYS A 248 -4.79 16.76 -10.95
CA LYS A 248 -3.62 17.64 -10.77
C LYS A 248 -3.91 19.05 -10.32
N ASP A 249 -5.17 19.47 -10.19
CA ASP A 249 -5.40 20.89 -9.94
C ASP A 249 -6.50 21.21 -8.94
N THR A 250 -6.14 21.82 -7.83
CA THR A 250 -7.03 22.52 -6.90
C THR A 250 -7.48 23.89 -7.46
N THR A 251 -6.96 24.31 -8.62
CA THR A 251 -7.16 25.64 -9.21
C THR A 251 -8.12 25.69 -10.41
N GLY A 252 -8.81 24.60 -10.77
CA GLY A 252 -9.85 24.58 -11.80
C GLY A 252 -9.45 24.03 -13.17
N ASN A 253 -8.18 23.71 -13.43
CA ASN A 253 -7.72 23.18 -14.73
C ASN A 253 -8.10 21.72 -14.98
N ILE A 254 -8.61 21.02 -13.96
CA ILE A 254 -9.08 19.62 -14.04
C ILE A 254 -10.37 19.48 -14.85
N VAL A 255 -11.10 20.54 -15.01
CA VAL A 255 -12.41 20.55 -15.68
C VAL A 255 -12.30 20.08 -17.13
N ILE A 256 -11.18 20.39 -17.83
CA ILE A 256 -10.99 20.09 -19.26
C ILE A 256 -10.88 18.58 -19.53
N PRO A 257 -10.03 17.80 -18.85
CA PRO A 257 -9.96 16.34 -19.09
C PRO A 257 -11.27 15.61 -18.72
N TYR A 258 -11.95 16.03 -17.67
CA TYR A 258 -13.23 15.43 -17.28
C TYR A 258 -14.36 15.82 -18.27
N GLN A 259 -14.39 17.04 -18.75
CA GLN A 259 -15.33 17.47 -19.80
C GLN A 259 -15.06 16.74 -21.12
N VAL A 260 -13.80 16.60 -21.51
CA VAL A 260 -13.37 15.80 -22.67
C VAL A 260 -13.85 14.35 -22.53
N LEU A 261 -13.63 13.73 -21.37
CA LEU A 261 -14.11 12.38 -21.07
C LEU A 261 -15.64 12.29 -21.13
N ARG A 262 -16.35 13.27 -20.59
CA ARG A 262 -17.80 13.34 -20.59
C ARG A 262 -18.38 13.55 -22.00
N MET A 263 -17.75 14.38 -22.82
CA MET A 263 -18.14 14.59 -24.22
C MET A 263 -17.91 13.34 -25.06
N LEU A 264 -16.78 12.62 -24.87
CA LEU A 264 -16.50 11.33 -25.51
C LEU A 264 -17.53 10.26 -25.15
N LEU A 265 -17.97 10.25 -23.88
CA LEU A 265 -18.96 9.29 -23.40
C LEU A 265 -20.40 9.66 -23.80
N SER A 266 -20.68 10.96 -24.05
CA SER A 266 -22.03 11.44 -24.39
C SER A 266 -22.32 11.49 -25.90
N GLY A 267 -21.34 11.14 -26.77
CA GLY A 267 -21.58 11.09 -28.22
C GLY A 267 -21.87 12.43 -28.87
N GLY A 268 -21.32 13.53 -28.32
CA GLY A 268 -21.62 14.89 -28.78
C GLY A 268 -20.84 15.37 -29.99
N GLU A 269 -21.43 16.21 -30.71
CA GLU A 269 -21.24 16.94 -31.97
C GLU A 269 -19.81 16.99 -32.55
N SER A 270 -19.73 16.71 -33.88
CA SER A 270 -18.56 16.76 -34.78
C SER A 270 -17.27 16.03 -34.30
N GLU A 271 -17.22 14.74 -34.59
CA GLU A 271 -16.10 13.85 -34.23
C GLU A 271 -14.72 14.34 -34.73
N GLU A 272 -14.62 14.91 -35.92
CA GLU A 272 -13.32 15.33 -36.50
C GLU A 272 -12.64 16.48 -35.76
N ASN A 273 -13.34 17.55 -35.44
CA ASN A 273 -12.78 18.73 -34.74
C ASN A 273 -12.41 18.39 -33.27
N PHE A 274 -13.14 17.46 -32.69
CA PHE A 274 -12.90 17.03 -31.33
C PHE A 274 -11.67 16.11 -31.20
N GLU A 275 -11.49 15.22 -32.14
CA GLU A 275 -10.32 14.35 -32.22
C GLU A 275 -9.03 15.15 -32.39
N GLU A 276 -9.03 16.15 -33.28
CA GLU A 276 -7.88 17.04 -33.50
C GLU A 276 -7.54 17.86 -32.24
N TYR A 277 -8.54 18.40 -31.55
CA TYR A 277 -8.33 19.11 -30.28
C TYR A 277 -7.77 18.21 -29.19
N CYS A 278 -8.26 16.98 -29.09
CA CYS A 278 -7.76 16.01 -28.14
C CYS A 278 -6.32 15.59 -28.43
N ILE A 279 -5.94 15.44 -29.71
CA ILE A 279 -4.57 15.16 -30.16
C ILE A 279 -3.64 16.32 -29.78
N LEU A 280 -4.04 17.56 -30.03
CA LEU A 280 -3.26 18.75 -29.67
C LEU A 280 -3.07 18.88 -28.15
N TYR A 281 -4.13 18.67 -27.38
CA TYR A 281 -4.07 18.68 -25.93
C TYR A 281 -3.16 17.59 -25.37
N MET A 282 -3.20 16.39 -25.94
CA MET A 282 -2.32 15.29 -25.53
C MET A 282 -0.85 15.57 -25.87
N LYS A 283 -0.58 16.16 -27.04
CA LYS A 283 0.79 16.59 -27.44
C LYS A 283 1.33 17.61 -26.43
N GLU A 284 0.50 18.53 -25.99
CA GLU A 284 0.88 19.56 -25.01
C GLU A 284 1.12 18.98 -23.62
N CYS A 285 0.25 18.07 -23.16
CA CYS A 285 0.45 17.35 -21.90
C CYS A 285 1.72 16.49 -21.90
N LEU A 286 2.03 15.81 -23.00
CA LEU A 286 3.26 15.04 -23.19
C LEU A 286 4.50 15.93 -23.21
N LYS A 287 4.45 17.12 -23.83
CA LYS A 287 5.52 18.11 -23.75
C LYS A 287 5.77 18.56 -22.31
N HIS A 288 4.73 18.96 -21.58
CA HIS A 288 4.87 19.39 -20.18
C HIS A 288 5.44 18.31 -19.26
N GLU A 289 5.10 17.04 -19.47
CA GLU A 289 5.69 15.92 -18.71
C GLU A 289 7.17 15.68 -19.10
N LEU A 290 7.59 16.04 -20.31
CA LEU A 290 8.99 15.96 -20.79
C LEU A 290 9.89 17.04 -20.19
N TYR A 291 9.35 18.22 -19.89
CA TYR A 291 10.13 19.36 -19.36
C TYR A 291 10.13 19.45 -17.83
N GLN A 292 9.44 18.56 -17.12
CA GLN A 292 9.42 18.49 -15.64
C GLN A 292 10.39 17.42 -15.08
N GLU A 293 11.24 16.82 -15.90
CA GLU A 293 12.43 16.05 -15.50
C GLU A 293 13.67 16.93 -15.49
#